data_8edad45f34a9e55e26f430f10f68a805
#
_entry.id   8edad45f34a9e55e26f430f10f68a805
#
_cell.length_a   1.000
_cell.length_b   1.000
_cell.length_c   1.000
_cell.angle_alpha   90.00
_cell.angle_beta   90.00
_cell.angle_gamma   90.00
#
_symmetry.space_group_name_H-M   'P 1'
#
loop_
_entity.id
_entity.type
_entity.pdbx_description
1 polymer ?
#
loop_
_entity_poly.entity_id
_entity_poly.type
_entity_poly.pdbx_seq_one_letter_code
_entity_poly.pdbx_strand_id
1 'polypeptide(L)'
;MGDFVAYQKPCPNCGGSDPVSVNQNGSAKCFSCGTFFKDYESAMGGNVADFNSFKRSNDNNSFKDTQSVFYHALTDRGISLETAKKYGVRSVKDEAGKIIEHHYPAYINNEEVATKIRRENKVFNWIGSAKGTGLFGQQIAQAGGKYITVTEGECDAMAAYELLGSKWPVVSVKNGAQGAVKDIQENLEFLESFDTVVISFDNDKPGREASKKVARILKPGKAKILSLPTEFKDPNEMLKLGHHKAYVTAWWASKLYTPSGILNVSEERESYKKRERKESVAYPWQGLNEKLEGLRQGELITLTGGTGLGKSSVTRELEHWLITNTNDKVGVIALEEDWRRTVDGILSIEANARLHIDSVRAKYSEEEIDNFFNVLYDGQNKNRVFVHAHLGMNDVDSVFSKLRFMAMGLECKWIVFDHLHMLLSMTTDGDERRNIDSIMHNFRTLVEETGVGLILVSHLRRIDGNRGHENGIETGLNHLRGSQSIAQLSDCVISLERNQQSEDPIEASTTRVRVLKSRYTGDVGLATHLFYDKDSGRLSEISMEVEQQEEIEL
;
A
#
# COMPACT_ATOMS: atom_id res chain seq x y z
N MET A 1 -8.56 23.99 0.25
CA MET A 1 -9.80 23.50 0.89
C MET A 1 -10.46 24.74 1.47
N GLY A 2 -11.69 25.08 1.06
CA GLY A 2 -12.40 26.24 1.61
C GLY A 2 -12.76 25.97 3.07
N ASP A 3 -12.61 26.98 3.90
CA ASP A 3 -12.92 26.90 5.33
C ASP A 3 -14.44 26.89 5.53
N PHE A 4 -15.04 25.69 5.43
CA PHE A 4 -16.45 25.52 5.77
C PHE A 4 -16.61 25.65 7.29
N VAL A 5 -17.55 26.50 7.71
CA VAL A 5 -17.85 26.74 9.14
C VAL A 5 -19.10 26.01 9.60
N ALA A 6 -19.93 25.51 8.68
CA ALA A 6 -21.09 24.68 9.01
C ALA A 6 -21.30 23.60 7.96
N TYR A 7 -21.68 22.42 8.41
CA TYR A 7 -21.94 21.23 7.59
C TYR A 7 -23.35 20.71 7.87
N GLN A 8 -23.85 19.81 7.03
CA GLN A 8 -25.12 19.12 7.22
C GLN A 8 -26.30 20.09 7.38
N LYS A 9 -26.41 21.05 6.48
CA LYS A 9 -27.52 21.99 6.41
C LYS A 9 -28.52 21.60 5.34
N PRO A 10 -29.82 21.89 5.50
CA PRO A 10 -30.82 21.58 4.48
C PRO A 10 -30.61 22.39 3.20
N CYS A 11 -30.99 21.82 2.07
CA CYS A 11 -30.91 22.52 0.79
C CYS A 11 -32.26 23.10 0.40
N PRO A 12 -32.39 24.42 0.27
CA PRO A 12 -33.66 25.04 -0.16
C PRO A 12 -34.04 24.72 -1.61
N ASN A 13 -33.09 24.25 -2.42
CA ASN A 13 -33.34 23.96 -3.84
C ASN A 13 -33.81 22.52 -4.10
N CYS A 14 -33.21 21.51 -3.42
CA CYS A 14 -33.58 20.10 -3.64
C CYS A 14 -34.31 19.45 -2.47
N GLY A 15 -34.53 20.17 -1.37
CA GLY A 15 -35.25 19.67 -0.18
C GLY A 15 -34.48 18.65 0.65
N GLY A 16 -33.22 18.35 0.31
CA GLY A 16 -32.37 17.45 1.12
C GLY A 16 -32.12 18.03 2.51
N SER A 17 -32.13 17.17 3.55
CA SER A 17 -32.06 17.60 4.95
C SER A 17 -30.69 18.09 5.38
N ASP A 18 -29.60 17.56 4.74
CA ASP A 18 -28.23 17.70 5.25
C ASP A 18 -27.11 17.83 4.18
N PRO A 19 -27.40 18.10 2.88
CA PRO A 19 -26.37 18.07 1.85
C PRO A 19 -25.58 19.37 1.65
N VAL A 20 -25.80 20.41 2.45
CA VAL A 20 -25.19 21.73 2.26
C VAL A 20 -24.08 22.00 3.27
N SER A 21 -22.94 22.50 2.76
CA SER A 21 -21.83 23.04 3.57
C SER A 21 -21.69 24.54 3.31
N VAL A 22 -21.52 25.31 4.38
CA VAL A 22 -21.48 26.79 4.39
C VAL A 22 -20.06 27.25 4.72
N ASN A 23 -19.53 28.21 3.96
CA ASN A 23 -18.24 28.86 4.16
C ASN A 23 -18.34 30.05 5.15
N GLN A 24 -17.20 30.51 5.66
CA GLN A 24 -17.11 31.69 6.54
C GLN A 24 -17.71 32.97 5.96
N ASN A 25 -17.69 33.11 4.64
CA ASN A 25 -18.23 34.28 3.94
C ASN A 25 -19.75 34.17 3.64
N GLY A 26 -20.45 33.19 4.24
CA GLY A 26 -21.88 32.96 4.01
C GLY A 26 -22.23 32.19 2.74
N SER A 27 -21.29 31.97 1.82
CA SER A 27 -21.55 31.19 0.63
C SER A 27 -21.67 29.69 0.96
N ALA A 28 -22.48 28.96 0.20
CA ALA A 28 -22.70 27.54 0.46
C ALA A 28 -22.82 26.70 -0.82
N LYS A 29 -22.54 25.41 -0.70
CA LYS A 29 -22.71 24.45 -1.79
C LYS A 29 -23.49 23.23 -1.33
N CYS A 30 -24.50 22.87 -2.13
CA CYS A 30 -25.20 21.61 -1.95
C CYS A 30 -24.47 20.50 -2.71
N PHE A 31 -24.10 19.43 -2.02
CA PHE A 31 -23.40 18.29 -2.64
C PHE A 31 -24.35 17.28 -3.29
N SER A 32 -25.65 17.33 -3.00
CA SER A 32 -26.65 16.47 -3.65
C SER A 32 -27.08 16.99 -5.02
N CYS A 33 -27.42 18.28 -5.14
CA CYS A 33 -27.91 18.85 -6.42
C CYS A 33 -26.89 19.78 -7.11
N GLY A 34 -25.72 20.00 -6.51
CA GLY A 34 -24.66 20.85 -7.06
C GLY A 34 -24.90 22.36 -6.95
N THR A 35 -26.03 22.79 -6.39
CA THR A 35 -26.39 24.23 -6.31
C THR A 35 -25.42 24.98 -5.42
N PHE A 36 -24.99 26.15 -5.88
CA PHE A 36 -24.16 27.08 -5.12
C PHE A 36 -25.01 28.29 -4.69
N PHE A 37 -24.93 28.63 -3.41
CA PHE A 37 -25.58 29.79 -2.80
C PHE A 37 -24.55 30.86 -2.48
N LYS A 38 -24.74 32.09 -2.94
CA LYS A 38 -23.84 33.21 -2.59
C LYS A 38 -24.02 33.62 -1.13
N ASP A 39 -25.22 33.51 -0.61
CA ASP A 39 -25.60 33.73 0.77
C ASP A 39 -26.66 32.69 1.15
N TYR A 40 -26.28 31.77 2.03
CA TYR A 40 -27.13 30.65 2.40
C TYR A 40 -28.31 31.08 3.32
N GLU A 41 -28.09 32.04 4.21
CA GLU A 41 -29.12 32.52 5.13
C GLU A 41 -30.24 33.25 4.36
N SER A 42 -29.86 34.07 3.40
CA SER A 42 -30.82 34.72 2.49
C SER A 42 -31.62 33.73 1.64
N ALA A 43 -31.00 32.63 1.21
CA ALA A 43 -31.66 31.59 0.44
C ALA A 43 -32.67 30.77 1.27
N MET A 44 -32.49 30.67 2.58
CA MET A 44 -33.40 29.97 3.50
C MET A 44 -34.61 30.82 3.93
N GLY A 45 -34.50 32.15 3.90
CA GLY A 45 -35.53 33.09 4.37
C GLY A 45 -36.33 33.84 3.29
N GLY A 46 -35.92 33.71 2.00
CA GLY A 46 -36.59 34.40 0.87
C GLY A 46 -37.54 33.48 0.14
N ASN A 47 -38.74 33.99 -0.17
CA ASN A 47 -39.66 33.37 -1.15
C ASN A 47 -38.88 32.98 -2.42
N VAL A 48 -39.01 31.71 -2.83
CA VAL A 48 -38.45 31.18 -4.07
C VAL A 48 -39.19 31.85 -5.23
N ALA A 49 -38.77 33.05 -5.57
CA ALA A 49 -39.13 33.69 -6.83
C ALA A 49 -38.04 33.30 -7.85
N ASP A 50 -38.43 32.40 -8.72
CA ASP A 50 -37.86 32.16 -10.05
C ASP A 50 -36.33 32.27 -10.23
N PHE A 51 -35.55 31.31 -9.70
CA PHE A 51 -34.16 31.12 -10.13
C PHE A 51 -34.03 30.34 -11.45
N ASN A 52 -35.11 29.92 -12.06
CA ASN A 52 -35.12 29.39 -13.44
C ASN A 52 -34.97 30.45 -14.53
N SER A 53 -34.94 31.74 -14.18
CA SER A 53 -34.76 32.83 -15.14
C SER A 53 -33.31 33.29 -15.36
N PHE A 54 -32.32 32.69 -14.71
CA PHE A 54 -30.94 32.73 -15.21
C PHE A 54 -30.69 31.67 -16.31
N LYS A 55 -31.70 31.43 -17.16
CA LYS A 55 -31.46 31.24 -18.58
C LYS A 55 -30.65 32.44 -19.03
N ARG A 56 -29.36 32.18 -19.33
CA ARG A 56 -28.57 32.91 -20.31
C ARG A 56 -29.29 34.15 -20.77
N SER A 57 -29.16 35.27 -20.07
CA SER A 57 -29.13 36.53 -20.79
C SER A 57 -27.96 36.34 -21.76
N ASN A 58 -28.28 36.20 -23.02
CA ASN A 58 -27.43 36.66 -24.08
C ASN A 58 -27.20 38.14 -23.80
N ASP A 59 -26.40 38.46 -22.82
CA ASP A 59 -25.66 39.68 -22.85
C ASP A 59 -24.70 39.49 -24.02
N ASN A 60 -25.21 39.87 -25.19
CA ASN A 60 -24.44 40.52 -26.20
C ASN A 60 -23.80 41.77 -25.56
N ASN A 61 -22.92 41.55 -24.58
CA ASN A 61 -21.81 42.42 -24.36
C ASN A 61 -20.91 42.18 -25.55
N SER A 62 -21.26 42.91 -26.62
CA SER A 62 -20.29 43.27 -27.62
C SER A 62 -19.08 43.82 -26.87
N PHE A 63 -18.10 42.94 -26.62
CA PHE A 63 -16.76 43.37 -26.36
C PHE A 63 -16.33 44.11 -27.62
N LYS A 64 -16.50 45.42 -27.58
CA LYS A 64 -15.76 46.36 -28.40
C LYS A 64 -14.31 46.29 -27.92
N ASP A 65 -13.62 45.23 -28.25
CA ASP A 65 -12.18 45.21 -28.30
C ASP A 65 -11.79 44.74 -29.67
N THR A 66 -11.58 45.73 -30.52
CA THR A 66 -11.02 45.65 -31.88
C THR A 66 -9.50 45.28 -31.81
N GLN A 67 -9.08 44.40 -30.94
CA GLN A 67 -7.77 43.80 -31.07
C GLN A 67 -7.88 42.59 -32.01
N SER A 68 -7.26 42.75 -33.19
CA SER A 68 -7.34 41.75 -34.25
C SER A 68 -6.61 40.48 -33.81
N VAL A 69 -7.29 39.33 -33.84
CA VAL A 69 -6.75 38.03 -33.53
C VAL A 69 -6.09 37.43 -34.77
N PHE A 70 -4.76 37.29 -34.76
CA PHE A 70 -4.00 36.85 -35.92
C PHE A 70 -3.08 35.69 -35.60
N TYR A 71 -2.56 35.05 -36.63
CA TYR A 71 -1.44 34.10 -36.48
C TYR A 71 -0.13 34.83 -36.24
N HIS A 72 0.51 34.55 -35.13
CA HIS A 72 1.85 35.03 -34.78
C HIS A 72 2.73 33.89 -34.35
N ALA A 73 4.06 34.07 -34.47
CA ALA A 73 4.98 33.22 -33.68
C ALA A 73 4.71 33.48 -32.19
N LEU A 74 4.60 32.42 -31.40
CA LEU A 74 4.38 32.54 -29.95
C LEU A 74 5.75 32.72 -29.26
N THR A 75 6.27 33.96 -29.37
CA THR A 75 7.64 34.29 -28.92
C THR A 75 7.85 34.11 -27.42
N ASP A 76 6.80 34.28 -26.63
CA ASP A 76 6.79 34.00 -25.20
C ASP A 76 6.98 32.50 -24.87
N ARG A 77 6.71 31.63 -25.86
CA ARG A 77 6.79 30.17 -25.77
C ARG A 77 7.90 29.57 -26.64
N GLY A 78 8.60 30.37 -27.42
CA GLY A 78 9.62 29.90 -28.37
C GLY A 78 9.05 29.09 -29.55
N ILE A 79 7.73 29.19 -29.82
CA ILE A 79 7.03 28.42 -30.87
C ILE A 79 6.99 29.26 -32.16
N SER A 80 7.35 28.62 -33.27
CA SER A 80 7.40 29.26 -34.60
C SER A 80 6.02 29.64 -35.13
N LEU A 81 5.98 30.60 -36.06
CA LEU A 81 4.75 30.97 -36.77
C LEU A 81 4.20 29.81 -37.59
N GLU A 82 5.06 28.98 -38.16
CA GLU A 82 4.68 27.81 -38.95
C GLU A 82 3.91 26.80 -38.11
N THR A 83 4.43 26.46 -36.92
CA THR A 83 3.75 25.57 -35.98
C THR A 83 2.45 26.16 -35.47
N ALA A 84 2.42 27.44 -35.09
CA ALA A 84 1.20 28.11 -34.65
C ALA A 84 0.11 28.06 -35.72
N LYS A 85 0.44 28.35 -37.00
CA LYS A 85 -0.46 28.22 -38.12
C LYS A 85 -0.96 26.79 -38.35
N LYS A 86 -0.06 25.80 -38.26
CA LYS A 86 -0.38 24.39 -38.45
C LYS A 86 -1.41 23.92 -37.43
N TYR A 87 -1.25 24.31 -36.15
CA TYR A 87 -2.19 23.97 -35.07
C TYR A 87 -3.43 24.87 -35.04
N GLY A 88 -3.50 25.89 -35.89
CA GLY A 88 -4.60 26.86 -35.94
C GLY A 88 -4.58 27.88 -34.79
N VAL A 89 -3.46 27.98 -34.07
CA VAL A 89 -3.34 28.84 -32.89
C VAL A 89 -3.14 30.29 -33.27
N ARG A 90 -4.02 31.12 -32.78
CA ARG A 90 -4.00 32.58 -32.96
C ARG A 90 -3.59 33.26 -31.66
N SER A 91 -3.17 34.49 -31.72
CA SER A 91 -2.80 35.27 -30.52
C SER A 91 -3.16 36.74 -30.66
N VAL A 92 -3.28 37.39 -29.50
CA VAL A 92 -3.47 38.84 -29.39
C VAL A 92 -2.20 39.43 -28.82
N LYS A 93 -1.79 40.57 -29.40
CA LYS A 93 -0.64 41.36 -28.91
C LYS A 93 -1.09 42.70 -28.36
N ASP A 94 -0.42 43.17 -27.34
CA ASP A 94 -0.56 44.55 -26.86
C ASP A 94 0.13 45.54 -27.79
N GLU A 95 0.01 46.84 -27.46
CA GLU A 95 0.66 47.91 -28.22
C GLU A 95 2.19 47.82 -28.25
N ALA A 96 2.80 47.17 -27.31
CA ALA A 96 4.22 46.89 -27.24
C ALA A 96 4.65 45.65 -28.04
N GLY A 97 3.71 44.96 -28.66
CA GLY A 97 3.96 43.73 -29.44
C GLY A 97 4.10 42.46 -28.60
N LYS A 98 3.90 42.53 -27.27
CA LYS A 98 3.88 41.39 -26.38
C LYS A 98 2.59 40.59 -26.53
N ILE A 99 2.69 39.25 -26.57
CA ILE A 99 1.51 38.36 -26.60
C ILE A 99 0.80 38.40 -25.25
N ILE A 100 -0.48 38.71 -25.23
CA ILE A 100 -1.34 38.79 -24.04
C ILE A 100 -2.39 37.70 -24.00
N GLU A 101 -2.76 37.13 -25.15
CA GLU A 101 -3.70 36.01 -25.24
C GLU A 101 -3.22 34.97 -26.26
N HIS A 102 -3.40 33.68 -25.93
CA HIS A 102 -3.34 32.57 -26.87
C HIS A 102 -4.74 32.01 -27.08
N HIS A 103 -5.12 31.79 -28.33
CA HIS A 103 -6.39 31.24 -28.76
C HIS A 103 -6.19 29.85 -29.37
N TYR A 104 -6.54 28.81 -28.62
CA TYR A 104 -6.41 27.42 -29.04
C TYR A 104 -7.74 26.90 -29.57
N PRO A 105 -7.85 26.58 -30.89
CA PRO A 105 -9.09 26.11 -31.50
C PRO A 105 -9.40 24.67 -31.06
N ALA A 106 -10.69 24.36 -30.96
CA ALA A 106 -11.20 23.02 -30.70
C ALA A 106 -12.18 22.60 -31.78
N TYR A 107 -12.03 21.39 -32.29
CA TYR A 107 -12.67 20.90 -33.49
C TYR A 107 -13.61 19.73 -33.23
N ILE A 108 -14.70 19.66 -34.00
CA ILE A 108 -15.53 18.48 -34.22
C ILE A 108 -15.57 18.26 -35.72
N ASN A 109 -15.21 17.07 -36.22
CA ASN A 109 -15.22 16.74 -37.65
C ASN A 109 -14.49 17.77 -38.52
N ASN A 110 -13.36 18.30 -38.08
CA ASN A 110 -12.53 19.33 -38.70
C ASN A 110 -13.17 20.73 -38.77
N GLU A 111 -14.33 20.96 -38.14
CA GLU A 111 -14.91 22.28 -37.98
C GLU A 111 -14.57 22.88 -36.62
N GLU A 112 -14.08 24.13 -36.59
CA GLU A 112 -13.80 24.84 -35.33
C GLU A 112 -15.12 25.21 -34.67
N VAL A 113 -15.40 24.60 -33.49
CA VAL A 113 -16.66 24.82 -32.76
C VAL A 113 -16.46 25.56 -31.46
N ALA A 114 -15.23 25.63 -30.97
CA ALA A 114 -14.87 26.34 -29.74
C ALA A 114 -13.42 26.81 -29.78
N THR A 115 -13.13 27.81 -28.97
CA THR A 115 -11.76 28.31 -28.78
C THR A 115 -11.47 28.45 -27.29
N LYS A 116 -10.36 27.83 -26.81
CA LYS A 116 -9.82 28.01 -25.47
C LYS A 116 -8.88 29.20 -25.47
N ILE A 117 -9.17 30.20 -24.65
CA ILE A 117 -8.34 31.41 -24.52
C ILE A 117 -7.52 31.28 -23.27
N ARG A 118 -6.21 31.43 -23.40
CA ARG A 118 -5.26 31.53 -22.30
C ARG A 118 -4.76 32.96 -22.19
N ARG A 119 -4.93 33.55 -21.02
CA ARG A 119 -4.42 34.88 -20.64
C ARG A 119 -3.21 34.76 -19.71
N GLU A 120 -2.61 35.89 -19.37
CA GLU A 120 -1.58 35.97 -18.34
C GLU A 120 -2.05 35.28 -17.03
N ASN A 121 -1.12 34.85 -16.21
CA ASN A 121 -1.38 34.16 -14.94
C ASN A 121 -2.18 32.84 -15.05
N LYS A 122 -2.14 32.18 -16.22
CA LYS A 122 -2.85 30.90 -16.48
C LYS A 122 -4.38 30.98 -16.27
N VAL A 123 -4.97 32.13 -16.58
CA VAL A 123 -6.43 32.25 -16.65
C VAL A 123 -6.91 31.68 -17.96
N PHE A 124 -7.86 30.74 -17.90
CA PHE A 124 -8.43 30.08 -19.07
C PHE A 124 -9.94 30.38 -19.20
N ASN A 125 -10.39 30.72 -20.41
CA ASN A 125 -11.79 30.87 -20.75
C ASN A 125 -12.09 30.11 -22.03
N TRP A 126 -13.36 29.72 -22.23
CA TRP A 126 -13.84 29.11 -23.45
C TRP A 126 -14.84 30.01 -24.17
N ILE A 127 -14.68 30.15 -25.50
CA ILE A 127 -15.70 30.65 -26.39
C ILE A 127 -16.25 29.43 -27.12
N GLY A 128 -17.58 29.25 -27.14
CA GLY A 128 -18.21 28.04 -27.67
C GLY A 128 -18.23 26.89 -26.68
N SER A 129 -18.57 25.69 -27.14
CA SER A 129 -18.66 24.48 -26.30
C SER A 129 -17.56 23.49 -26.65
N ALA A 130 -16.73 23.16 -25.67
CA ALA A 130 -15.69 22.13 -25.80
C ALA A 130 -16.25 20.70 -25.71
N LYS A 131 -17.54 20.50 -25.48
CA LYS A 131 -18.16 19.18 -25.36
C LYS A 131 -18.13 18.46 -26.72
N GLY A 132 -17.55 17.26 -26.74
CA GLY A 132 -17.43 16.42 -27.93
C GLY A 132 -16.29 16.81 -28.87
N THR A 133 -15.46 17.80 -28.51
CA THR A 133 -14.28 18.14 -29.29
C THR A 133 -13.16 17.10 -29.09
N GLY A 134 -12.36 16.89 -30.13
CA GLY A 134 -11.16 16.07 -30.06
C GLY A 134 -10.05 16.62 -29.16
N LEU A 135 -8.93 15.94 -29.11
CA LEU A 135 -7.71 16.45 -28.46
C LEU A 135 -7.17 17.66 -29.22
N PHE A 136 -6.50 18.58 -28.53
CA PHE A 136 -5.86 19.70 -29.22
C PHE A 136 -4.79 19.18 -30.19
N GLY A 137 -4.82 19.64 -31.43
CA GLY A 137 -3.92 19.19 -32.50
C GLY A 137 -4.39 17.90 -33.20
N GLN A 138 -5.52 17.32 -32.82
CA GLN A 138 -6.02 16.09 -33.44
C GLN A 138 -6.39 16.30 -34.94
N GLN A 139 -6.87 17.49 -35.31
CA GLN A 139 -7.23 17.85 -36.68
C GLN A 139 -6.06 17.85 -37.67
N ILE A 140 -4.82 17.92 -37.17
CA ILE A 140 -3.62 17.86 -38.02
C ILE A 140 -2.98 16.48 -38.04
N ALA A 141 -3.51 15.54 -37.30
CA ALA A 141 -3.05 14.17 -37.23
C ALA A 141 -4.01 13.24 -37.95
N GLN A 142 -3.53 12.59 -39.01
CA GLN A 142 -4.29 11.53 -39.64
C GLN A 142 -4.35 10.31 -38.72
N ALA A 143 -5.53 9.71 -38.56
CA ALA A 143 -5.69 8.48 -37.80
C ALA A 143 -4.84 7.36 -38.39
N GLY A 144 -4.23 6.56 -37.52
CA GLY A 144 -3.27 5.52 -37.89
C GLY A 144 -1.84 6.04 -37.98
N GLY A 145 -0.90 5.13 -37.91
CA GLY A 145 0.53 5.44 -37.98
C GLY A 145 1.34 4.84 -36.83
N LYS A 146 2.66 5.04 -36.91
CA LYS A 146 3.58 4.35 -36.00
C LYS A 146 3.62 4.97 -34.60
N TYR A 147 3.63 6.29 -34.51
CA TYR A 147 3.75 7.01 -33.25
C TYR A 147 2.80 8.22 -33.20
N ILE A 148 2.23 8.46 -32.05
CA ILE A 148 1.62 9.72 -31.65
C ILE A 148 2.12 10.10 -30.26
N THR A 149 2.32 11.40 -30.01
CA THR A 149 2.69 11.90 -28.69
C THR A 149 1.51 12.65 -28.07
N VAL A 150 1.25 12.40 -26.79
CA VAL A 150 0.23 13.09 -26.01
C VAL A 150 0.90 13.89 -24.91
N THR A 151 0.66 15.21 -24.87
CA THR A 151 1.17 16.14 -23.87
C THR A 151 0.09 16.63 -22.93
N GLU A 152 0.49 17.30 -21.85
CA GLU A 152 -0.43 17.82 -20.84
C GLU A 152 -1.08 19.15 -21.28
N GLY A 153 -0.34 19.98 -22.01
CA GLY A 153 -0.77 21.31 -22.42
C GLY A 153 -0.58 21.61 -23.90
N GLU A 154 -1.30 22.60 -24.41
CA GLU A 154 -1.31 22.99 -25.83
C GLU A 154 0.06 23.53 -26.28
N CYS A 155 0.73 24.31 -25.43
CA CYS A 155 2.10 24.79 -25.72
C CYS A 155 3.10 23.65 -25.78
N ASP A 156 2.93 22.64 -24.91
CA ASP A 156 3.80 21.48 -24.86
C ASP A 156 3.62 20.59 -26.10
N ALA A 157 2.40 20.51 -26.63
CA ALA A 157 2.15 19.80 -27.88
C ALA A 157 2.86 20.45 -29.06
N MET A 158 2.74 21.76 -29.22
CA MET A 158 3.42 22.49 -30.27
C MET A 158 4.95 22.44 -30.09
N ALA A 159 5.44 22.59 -28.86
CA ALA A 159 6.87 22.50 -28.56
C ALA A 159 7.43 21.10 -28.85
N ALA A 160 6.76 20.06 -28.39
CA ALA A 160 7.16 18.66 -28.65
C ALA A 160 7.14 18.36 -30.16
N TYR A 161 6.18 18.90 -30.90
CA TYR A 161 6.12 18.78 -32.35
C TYR A 161 7.37 19.37 -33.02
N GLU A 162 7.80 20.60 -32.64
CA GLU A 162 9.02 21.22 -33.16
C GLU A 162 10.28 20.46 -32.72
N LEU A 163 10.36 20.08 -31.46
CA LEU A 163 11.49 19.30 -30.92
C LEU A 163 11.68 17.97 -31.66
N LEU A 164 10.60 17.35 -32.13
CA LEU A 164 10.62 16.12 -32.94
C LEU A 164 10.82 16.39 -34.45
N GLY A 165 11.22 17.61 -34.80
CA GLY A 165 11.49 18.00 -36.20
C GLY A 165 10.24 18.05 -37.07
N SER A 166 9.07 18.33 -36.47
CA SER A 166 7.76 18.46 -37.16
C SER A 166 7.33 17.20 -37.94
N LYS A 167 7.84 16.04 -37.53
CA LYS A 167 7.66 14.77 -38.26
C LYS A 167 6.53 13.91 -37.71
N TRP A 168 6.43 13.80 -36.37
CA TRP A 168 5.48 12.94 -35.71
C TRP A 168 4.30 13.75 -35.17
N PRO A 169 3.05 13.23 -35.24
CA PRO A 169 1.89 13.92 -34.69
C PRO A 169 2.02 14.05 -33.17
N VAL A 170 1.67 15.25 -32.67
CA VAL A 170 1.61 15.54 -31.24
C VAL A 170 0.26 16.18 -30.94
N VAL A 171 -0.40 15.70 -29.92
CA VAL A 171 -1.67 16.22 -29.42
C VAL A 171 -1.58 16.53 -27.93
N SER A 172 -2.48 17.35 -27.40
CA SER A 172 -2.57 17.50 -25.94
C SER A 172 -3.98 17.25 -25.43
N VAL A 173 -4.07 16.90 -24.13
CA VAL A 173 -5.34 16.91 -23.42
C VAL A 173 -5.84 18.34 -23.24
N LYS A 174 -7.15 18.51 -23.08
CA LYS A 174 -7.81 19.84 -23.02
C LYS A 174 -7.77 20.45 -21.63
N ASN A 175 -7.75 19.59 -20.58
CA ASN A 175 -7.99 19.98 -19.21
C ASN A 175 -6.81 19.66 -18.27
N GLY A 176 -5.59 19.53 -18.83
CA GLY A 176 -4.39 19.21 -18.07
C GLY A 176 -4.45 17.86 -17.34
N ALA A 177 -3.53 17.62 -16.41
CA ALA A 177 -3.39 16.34 -15.71
C ALA A 177 -4.71 15.85 -15.05
N GLN A 178 -5.51 16.75 -14.48
CA GLN A 178 -6.76 16.38 -13.78
C GLN A 178 -7.84 15.85 -14.73
N GLY A 179 -7.93 16.40 -15.94
CA GLY A 179 -8.91 16.01 -16.96
C GLY A 179 -8.41 14.93 -17.92
N ALA A 180 -7.12 14.58 -17.87
CA ALA A 180 -6.46 13.75 -18.87
C ALA A 180 -7.15 12.39 -19.07
N VAL A 181 -7.53 11.70 -18.02
CA VAL A 181 -8.21 10.40 -18.08
C VAL A 181 -9.48 10.47 -18.94
N LYS A 182 -10.31 11.48 -18.69
CA LYS A 182 -11.56 11.69 -19.43
C LYS A 182 -11.29 12.04 -20.90
N ASP A 183 -10.38 12.98 -21.14
CA ASP A 183 -10.04 13.41 -22.50
C ASP A 183 -9.49 12.25 -23.34
N ILE A 184 -8.69 11.36 -22.74
CA ILE A 184 -8.15 10.16 -23.39
C ILE A 184 -9.26 9.13 -23.66
N GLN A 185 -10.16 8.88 -22.69
CA GLN A 185 -11.27 7.94 -22.87
C GLN A 185 -12.21 8.37 -24.00
N GLU A 186 -12.50 9.69 -24.11
CA GLU A 186 -13.33 10.25 -25.17
C GLU A 186 -12.67 10.12 -26.57
N ASN A 187 -11.34 9.99 -26.64
CA ASN A 187 -10.57 9.91 -27.89
C ASN A 187 -9.79 8.59 -28.03
N LEU A 188 -10.23 7.55 -27.34
CA LEU A 188 -9.50 6.30 -27.25
C LEU A 188 -9.31 5.62 -28.61
N GLU A 189 -10.37 5.55 -29.42
CA GLU A 189 -10.34 4.95 -30.78
C GLU A 189 -9.29 5.62 -31.68
N PHE A 190 -9.24 6.95 -31.65
CA PHE A 190 -8.24 7.71 -32.39
C PHE A 190 -6.82 7.39 -31.94
N LEU A 191 -6.55 7.40 -30.63
CA LEU A 191 -5.22 7.12 -30.10
C LEU A 191 -4.79 5.68 -30.33
N GLU A 192 -5.71 4.73 -30.22
CA GLU A 192 -5.45 3.31 -30.46
C GLU A 192 -5.26 2.95 -31.93
N SER A 193 -5.58 3.85 -32.85
CA SER A 193 -5.24 3.68 -34.27
C SER A 193 -3.73 3.73 -34.54
N PHE A 194 -2.93 4.29 -33.63
CA PHE A 194 -1.47 4.32 -33.72
C PHE A 194 -0.84 3.06 -33.09
N ASP A 195 0.34 2.65 -33.59
CA ASP A 195 1.07 1.51 -33.02
C ASP A 195 1.57 1.82 -31.60
N THR A 196 2.03 3.04 -31.37
CA THR A 196 2.58 3.50 -30.09
C THR A 196 2.08 4.90 -29.74
N VAL A 197 1.61 5.06 -28.50
CA VAL A 197 1.24 6.33 -27.91
C VAL A 197 2.31 6.71 -26.87
N VAL A 198 3.06 7.78 -27.14
CA VAL A 198 4.08 8.30 -26.22
C VAL A 198 3.43 9.38 -25.34
N ILE A 199 3.38 9.14 -24.04
CA ILE A 199 2.83 10.08 -23.05
C ILE A 199 3.95 10.95 -22.54
N SER A 200 3.88 12.26 -22.83
CA SER A 200 4.88 13.28 -22.49
C SER A 200 4.22 14.39 -21.64
N PHE A 201 3.88 14.06 -20.39
CA PHE A 201 3.30 14.99 -19.43
C PHE A 201 4.39 15.69 -18.61
N ASP A 202 3.99 16.70 -17.83
CA ASP A 202 4.89 17.47 -16.99
C ASP A 202 5.70 16.56 -16.05
N ASN A 203 6.95 16.91 -15.81
CA ASN A 203 7.87 16.16 -14.94
C ASN A 203 7.66 16.46 -13.45
N ASP A 204 6.47 16.89 -13.06
CA ASP A 204 6.07 17.05 -11.67
C ASP A 204 5.24 15.84 -11.16
N LYS A 205 4.94 15.82 -9.86
CA LYS A 205 4.20 14.70 -9.26
C LYS A 205 2.82 14.48 -9.89
N PRO A 206 1.97 15.52 -10.08
CA PRO A 206 0.68 15.37 -10.76
C PRO A 206 0.79 14.82 -12.19
N GLY A 207 1.73 15.33 -13.00
CA GLY A 207 1.96 14.88 -14.37
C GLY A 207 2.39 13.41 -14.45
N ARG A 208 3.31 12.98 -13.56
CA ARG A 208 3.73 11.58 -13.48
C ARG A 208 2.60 10.63 -13.04
N GLU A 209 1.74 11.05 -12.13
CA GLU A 209 0.57 10.26 -11.73
C GLU A 209 -0.47 10.17 -12.84
N ALA A 210 -0.73 11.28 -13.53
CA ALA A 210 -1.65 11.33 -14.67
C ALA A 210 -1.14 10.47 -15.83
N SER A 211 0.16 10.51 -16.15
CA SER A 211 0.78 9.64 -17.16
C SER A 211 0.50 8.16 -16.91
N LYS A 212 0.64 7.69 -15.66
CA LYS A 212 0.36 6.29 -15.29
C LYS A 212 -1.13 5.96 -15.41
N LYS A 213 -2.03 6.89 -15.01
CA LYS A 213 -3.49 6.70 -15.14
C LYS A 213 -3.91 6.60 -16.61
N VAL A 214 -3.39 7.48 -17.46
CA VAL A 214 -3.63 7.49 -18.91
C VAL A 214 -3.11 6.22 -19.57
N ALA A 215 -1.87 5.79 -19.21
CA ALA A 215 -1.28 4.59 -19.77
C ALA A 215 -2.09 3.31 -19.49
N ARG A 216 -2.82 3.27 -18.36
CA ARG A 216 -3.70 2.13 -17.99
C ARG A 216 -4.96 2.01 -18.84
N ILE A 217 -5.37 3.10 -19.50
CA ILE A 217 -6.59 3.14 -20.33
C ILE A 217 -6.30 2.56 -21.71
N LEU A 218 -5.10 2.81 -22.22
CA LEU A 218 -4.66 2.32 -23.54
C LEU A 218 -4.46 0.80 -23.51
N LYS A 219 -4.65 0.16 -24.65
CA LYS A 219 -4.38 -1.28 -24.79
C LYS A 219 -2.98 -1.64 -24.32
N PRO A 220 -2.80 -2.77 -23.60
CA PRO A 220 -1.50 -3.24 -23.17
C PRO A 220 -0.49 -3.28 -24.33
N GLY A 221 0.71 -2.75 -24.07
CA GLY A 221 1.78 -2.70 -25.09
C GLY A 221 1.78 -1.45 -25.98
N LYS A 222 0.74 -0.59 -25.94
CA LYS A 222 0.69 0.64 -26.77
C LYS A 222 1.29 1.87 -26.08
N ALA A 223 1.13 1.99 -24.78
CA ALA A 223 1.58 3.17 -24.05
C ALA A 223 3.07 3.14 -23.72
N LYS A 224 3.78 4.21 -24.06
CA LYS A 224 5.12 4.48 -23.56
C LYS A 224 5.10 5.76 -22.76
N ILE A 225 5.77 5.79 -21.60
CA ILE A 225 5.92 6.99 -20.78
C ILE A 225 7.29 7.60 -21.06
N LEU A 226 7.29 8.83 -21.46
CA LEU A 226 8.50 9.64 -21.63
C LEU A 226 8.88 10.24 -20.27
N SER A 227 10.16 10.09 -19.90
CA SER A 227 10.73 10.74 -18.74
C SER A 227 11.69 11.83 -19.22
N LEU A 228 11.38 13.08 -18.94
CA LEU A 228 12.27 14.20 -19.23
C LEU A 228 13.46 14.17 -18.27
N PRO A 229 14.64 14.74 -18.66
CA PRO A 229 15.72 15.01 -17.72
C PRO A 229 15.19 15.84 -16.54
N THR A 230 15.73 15.59 -15.35
CA THR A 230 15.18 16.13 -14.09
C THR A 230 15.21 17.65 -13.96
N GLU A 231 16.11 18.30 -14.71
CA GLU A 231 16.27 19.75 -14.79
C GLU A 231 15.16 20.46 -15.56
N PHE A 232 14.35 19.71 -16.35
CA PHE A 232 13.27 20.30 -17.16
C PHE A 232 11.90 19.85 -16.68
N LYS A 233 10.98 20.80 -16.66
CA LYS A 233 9.61 20.56 -16.24
C LYS A 233 8.76 19.97 -17.37
N ASP A 234 8.82 20.59 -18.55
CA ASP A 234 7.94 20.31 -19.66
C ASP A 234 8.64 20.47 -21.03
N PRO A 235 8.04 19.98 -22.14
CA PRO A 235 8.61 20.13 -23.48
C PRO A 235 8.78 21.58 -23.92
N ASN A 236 7.90 22.50 -23.48
CA ASN A 236 7.98 23.89 -23.88
C ASN A 236 9.22 24.58 -23.26
N GLU A 237 9.57 24.26 -22.04
CA GLU A 237 10.82 24.73 -21.41
C GLU A 237 12.05 24.24 -22.18
N MET A 238 12.07 22.96 -22.59
CA MET A 238 13.18 22.39 -23.37
C MET A 238 13.32 23.06 -24.75
N LEU A 239 12.20 23.39 -25.41
CA LEU A 239 12.23 24.13 -26.69
C LEU A 239 12.82 25.52 -26.51
N LYS A 240 12.37 26.27 -25.50
CA LYS A 240 12.86 27.64 -25.21
C LYS A 240 14.36 27.69 -24.93
N LEU A 241 14.88 26.64 -24.31
CA LEU A 241 16.29 26.51 -23.96
C LEU A 241 17.13 25.82 -25.05
N GLY A 242 16.53 25.41 -26.17
CA GLY A 242 17.24 24.84 -27.31
C GLY A 242 17.68 23.38 -27.13
N HIS A 243 17.06 22.63 -26.20
CA HIS A 243 17.44 21.26 -25.86
C HIS A 243 16.82 20.16 -26.76
N HIS A 244 16.80 20.39 -28.09
CA HIS A 244 16.21 19.46 -29.09
C HIS A 244 16.77 18.05 -29.00
N LYS A 245 18.09 17.91 -28.96
CA LYS A 245 18.73 16.57 -28.91
C LYS A 245 18.34 15.80 -27.63
N ALA A 246 18.28 16.47 -26.50
CA ALA A 246 17.94 15.84 -25.23
C ALA A 246 16.49 15.33 -25.25
N TYR A 247 15.54 16.12 -25.77
CA TYR A 247 14.14 15.70 -25.91
C TYR A 247 14.01 14.50 -26.85
N VAL A 248 14.63 14.55 -28.05
CA VAL A 248 14.59 13.43 -28.99
C VAL A 248 15.19 12.16 -28.40
N THR A 249 16.31 12.28 -27.67
CA THR A 249 16.92 11.14 -26.98
C THR A 249 15.97 10.56 -25.91
N ALA A 250 15.36 11.40 -25.08
CA ALA A 250 14.37 10.98 -24.08
C ALA A 250 13.13 10.34 -24.74
N TRP A 251 12.68 10.88 -25.87
CA TRP A 251 11.53 10.35 -26.60
C TRP A 251 11.79 8.93 -27.12
N TRP A 252 12.95 8.68 -27.73
CA TRP A 252 13.33 7.33 -28.17
C TRP A 252 13.59 6.38 -27.00
N ALA A 253 14.07 6.89 -25.86
CA ALA A 253 14.29 6.13 -24.64
C ALA A 253 13.01 5.94 -23.80
N SER A 254 11.83 6.42 -24.29
CA SER A 254 10.57 6.26 -23.59
C SER A 254 10.25 4.79 -23.31
N LYS A 255 9.89 4.49 -22.06
CA LYS A 255 9.69 3.12 -21.58
C LYS A 255 8.25 2.67 -21.78
N LEU A 256 8.08 1.43 -22.23
CA LEU A 256 6.78 0.79 -22.27
C LEU A 256 6.16 0.84 -20.87
N TYR A 257 4.91 1.29 -20.78
CA TYR A 257 4.21 1.25 -19.52
C TYR A 257 4.00 -0.20 -19.08
N THR A 258 4.56 -0.52 -17.93
CA THR A 258 4.39 -1.80 -17.26
C THR A 258 3.64 -1.55 -15.96
N PRO A 259 2.51 -2.25 -15.69
CA PRO A 259 1.83 -2.16 -14.41
C PRO A 259 2.77 -2.44 -13.24
N SER A 260 2.53 -1.81 -12.09
CA SER A 260 3.32 -2.05 -10.88
C SER A 260 3.33 -3.55 -10.53
N GLY A 261 4.49 -4.04 -10.14
CA GLY A 261 4.69 -5.45 -9.79
C GLY A 261 5.21 -6.34 -10.94
N ILE A 262 5.34 -5.82 -12.17
CA ILE A 262 6.01 -6.52 -13.27
C ILE A 262 7.36 -5.84 -13.52
N LEU A 263 8.45 -6.58 -13.36
CA LEU A 263 9.81 -6.08 -13.53
C LEU A 263 10.48 -6.77 -14.73
N ASN A 264 11.26 -6.00 -15.49
CA ASN A 264 12.20 -6.57 -16.45
C ASN A 264 13.50 -6.94 -15.71
N VAL A 265 13.68 -8.23 -15.45
CA VAL A 265 14.82 -8.73 -14.66
C VAL A 265 16.18 -8.31 -15.22
N SER A 266 16.31 -8.19 -16.55
CA SER A 266 17.57 -7.75 -17.17
C SER A 266 17.93 -6.30 -16.83
N GLU A 267 16.94 -5.43 -16.58
CA GLU A 267 17.14 -4.04 -16.17
C GLU A 267 17.43 -3.93 -14.66
N GLU A 268 17.02 -4.93 -13.86
CA GLU A 268 17.17 -4.95 -12.41
C GLU A 268 18.45 -5.62 -11.91
N ARG A 269 19.39 -5.91 -12.80
CA ARG A 269 20.64 -6.64 -12.45
C ARG A 269 21.41 -6.01 -11.32
N GLU A 270 21.56 -4.68 -11.31
CA GLU A 270 22.32 -3.98 -10.27
C GLU A 270 21.52 -3.89 -8.96
N SER A 271 20.21 -3.75 -9.02
CA SER A 271 19.31 -3.84 -7.88
C SER A 271 19.38 -5.22 -7.24
N TYR A 272 19.36 -6.29 -8.06
CA TYR A 272 19.50 -7.66 -7.60
C TYR A 272 20.81 -7.93 -6.89
N LYS A 273 21.94 -7.39 -7.38
CA LYS A 273 23.26 -7.56 -6.75
C LYS A 273 23.37 -6.84 -5.40
N LYS A 274 22.62 -5.74 -5.23
CA LYS A 274 22.57 -4.96 -3.97
C LYS A 274 21.62 -5.57 -2.94
N ARG A 275 21.12 -6.80 -3.16
CA ARG A 275 20.23 -7.48 -2.24
C ARG A 275 20.88 -7.56 -0.86
N GLU A 276 20.32 -6.85 0.11
CA GLU A 276 20.65 -7.04 1.50
C GLU A 276 20.21 -8.45 1.92
N ARG A 277 21.16 -9.25 2.38
CA ARG A 277 20.82 -10.53 3.03
C ARG A 277 20.15 -10.18 4.34
N LYS A 278 18.89 -10.60 4.51
CA LYS A 278 18.26 -10.53 5.83
C LYS A 278 19.03 -11.46 6.75
N GLU A 279 19.59 -10.90 7.82
CA GLU A 279 20.25 -11.68 8.85
C GLU A 279 19.22 -12.59 9.53
N SER A 280 19.58 -13.85 9.74
CA SER A 280 18.77 -14.77 10.53
C SER A 280 19.21 -14.70 12.00
N VAL A 281 18.25 -14.77 12.89
CA VAL A 281 18.48 -14.92 14.34
C VAL A 281 18.35 -16.40 14.68
N ALA A 282 19.36 -16.97 15.31
CA ALA A 282 19.30 -18.38 15.72
C ALA A 282 18.12 -18.65 16.66
N TYR A 283 17.52 -19.82 16.56
CA TYR A 283 16.62 -20.32 17.61
C TYR A 283 17.42 -20.68 18.87
N PRO A 284 16.79 -20.69 20.06
CA PRO A 284 17.45 -21.16 21.27
C PRO A 284 17.81 -22.67 21.23
N TRP A 285 17.27 -23.40 20.28
CA TRP A 285 17.43 -24.85 20.12
C TRP A 285 18.12 -25.21 18.81
N GLN A 286 19.18 -26.03 18.91
CA GLN A 286 20.05 -26.34 17.78
C GLN A 286 19.30 -27.11 16.65
N GLY A 287 18.48 -28.09 17.01
CA GLY A 287 17.76 -28.87 15.99
C GLY A 287 16.81 -28.05 15.13
N LEU A 288 16.25 -26.94 15.67
CA LEU A 288 15.49 -26.00 14.83
C LEU A 288 16.42 -25.20 13.90
N ASN A 289 17.62 -24.83 14.36
CA ASN A 289 18.59 -24.11 13.52
C ASN A 289 19.07 -24.99 12.37
N GLU A 290 19.29 -26.27 12.59
CA GLU A 290 19.70 -27.22 11.55
C GLU A 290 18.65 -27.36 10.44
N LYS A 291 17.36 -27.34 10.79
CA LYS A 291 16.26 -27.45 9.81
C LYS A 291 15.85 -26.14 9.18
N LEU A 292 15.91 -25.04 9.92
CA LEU A 292 15.31 -23.76 9.50
C LEU A 292 16.34 -22.66 9.21
N GLU A 293 17.61 -22.85 9.58
CA GLU A 293 18.68 -21.84 9.48
C GLU A 293 18.34 -20.52 10.20
N GLY A 294 17.59 -20.60 11.31
CA GLY A 294 17.21 -19.48 12.16
C GLY A 294 15.88 -18.81 11.82
N LEU A 295 15.53 -17.82 12.64
CA LEU A 295 14.37 -16.93 12.50
C LEU A 295 14.70 -15.81 11.51
N ARG A 296 13.77 -15.45 10.61
CA ARG A 296 13.98 -14.38 9.62
C ARG A 296 12.87 -13.33 9.67
N GLN A 297 13.26 -12.08 9.60
CA GLN A 297 12.31 -10.97 9.41
C GLN A 297 11.60 -11.09 8.05
N GLY A 298 10.31 -10.73 8.01
CA GLY A 298 9.46 -10.85 6.83
C GLY A 298 8.96 -12.27 6.59
N GLU A 299 9.04 -13.16 7.59
CA GLU A 299 8.41 -14.48 7.59
C GLU A 299 7.24 -14.54 8.57
N LEU A 300 6.20 -15.28 8.17
CA LEU A 300 5.08 -15.68 9.00
C LEU A 300 5.34 -17.11 9.49
N ILE A 301 5.68 -17.23 10.77
CA ILE A 301 5.99 -18.51 11.43
C ILE A 301 4.80 -18.91 12.27
N THR A 302 4.19 -20.05 11.98
CA THR A 302 3.09 -20.60 12.78
C THR A 302 3.59 -21.67 13.74
N LEU A 303 3.38 -21.43 15.03
CA LEU A 303 3.59 -22.42 16.08
C LEU A 303 2.25 -23.08 16.44
N THR A 304 2.17 -24.39 16.36
CA THR A 304 0.95 -25.13 16.66
C THR A 304 1.17 -26.30 17.61
N GLY A 305 0.11 -26.85 18.14
CA GLY A 305 0.14 -27.99 19.07
C GLY A 305 -1.19 -28.14 19.78
N GLY A 306 -1.43 -29.30 20.37
CA GLY A 306 -2.59 -29.56 21.21
C GLY A 306 -2.66 -28.63 22.42
N THR A 307 -3.82 -28.60 23.08
CA THR A 307 -3.99 -27.82 24.32
C THR A 307 -3.08 -28.36 25.42
N GLY A 308 -2.40 -27.47 26.15
CA GLY A 308 -1.52 -27.86 27.26
C GLY A 308 -0.15 -28.42 26.85
N LEU A 309 0.18 -28.49 25.55
CA LEU A 309 1.47 -29.06 25.09
C LEU A 309 2.65 -28.07 25.16
N GLY A 310 2.49 -26.90 25.78
CA GLY A 310 3.58 -25.99 26.04
C GLY A 310 3.81 -24.91 24.99
N LYS A 311 2.81 -24.58 24.15
CA LYS A 311 2.92 -23.48 23.15
C LYS A 311 3.38 -22.17 23.77
N SER A 312 2.72 -21.74 24.86
CA SER A 312 3.09 -20.50 25.56
C SER A 312 4.46 -20.59 26.25
N SER A 313 4.91 -21.78 26.66
CA SER A 313 6.28 -21.95 27.17
C SER A 313 7.33 -21.77 26.07
N VAL A 314 7.06 -22.31 24.87
CA VAL A 314 7.92 -22.12 23.69
C VAL A 314 7.93 -20.65 23.24
N THR A 315 6.78 -19.95 23.23
CA THR A 315 6.76 -18.51 22.87
C THR A 315 7.54 -17.66 23.88
N ARG A 316 7.43 -17.93 25.17
CA ARG A 316 8.20 -17.22 26.22
C ARG A 316 9.70 -17.43 26.10
N GLU A 317 10.15 -18.64 25.80
CA GLU A 317 11.57 -18.90 25.51
C GLU A 317 12.03 -18.12 24.27
N LEU A 318 11.21 -18.06 23.21
CA LEU A 318 11.53 -17.28 22.01
C LEU A 318 11.52 -15.77 22.28
N GLU A 319 10.56 -15.26 23.04
CA GLU A 319 10.49 -13.86 23.47
C GLU A 319 11.72 -13.45 24.28
N HIS A 320 12.03 -14.24 25.32
CA HIS A 320 13.24 -14.03 26.12
C HIS A 320 14.51 -14.08 25.26
N TRP A 321 14.62 -15.07 24.36
CA TRP A 321 15.76 -15.23 23.47
C TRP A 321 15.94 -14.02 22.54
N LEU A 322 14.87 -13.53 21.93
CA LEU A 322 14.90 -12.36 21.07
C LEU A 322 15.29 -11.09 21.83
N ILE A 323 14.82 -10.92 23.07
CA ILE A 323 15.16 -9.79 23.93
C ILE A 323 16.63 -9.80 24.30
N THR A 324 17.18 -10.97 24.66
CA THR A 324 18.53 -11.08 25.24
C THR A 324 19.62 -11.27 24.17
N ASN A 325 19.31 -11.85 23.03
CA ASN A 325 20.28 -12.20 22.00
C ASN A 325 20.23 -11.32 20.74
N THR A 326 19.34 -10.31 20.71
CA THR A 326 19.30 -9.32 19.63
C THR A 326 19.24 -7.91 20.20
N ASN A 327 19.42 -6.91 19.34
CA ASN A 327 19.14 -5.51 19.64
C ASN A 327 17.78 -5.05 19.09
N ASP A 328 16.96 -5.98 18.59
CA ASP A 328 15.70 -5.70 17.95
C ASP A 328 14.61 -5.36 18.97
N LYS A 329 13.62 -4.58 18.55
CA LYS A 329 12.41 -4.35 19.33
C LYS A 329 11.42 -5.50 19.12
N VAL A 330 10.81 -5.95 20.21
CA VAL A 330 9.90 -7.10 20.27
C VAL A 330 8.54 -6.64 20.72
N GLY A 331 7.49 -6.97 19.95
CA GLY A 331 6.10 -6.79 20.31
C GLY A 331 5.45 -8.11 20.73
N VAL A 332 4.65 -8.09 21.79
CA VAL A 332 3.92 -9.28 22.26
C VAL A 332 2.43 -8.95 22.38
N ILE A 333 1.60 -9.74 21.73
CA ILE A 333 0.14 -9.68 21.86
C ILE A 333 -0.34 -11.06 22.33
N ALA A 334 -0.65 -11.17 23.61
CA ALA A 334 -1.26 -12.35 24.22
C ALA A 334 -2.72 -12.01 24.54
N LEU A 335 -3.67 -12.63 23.83
CA LEU A 335 -5.09 -12.29 23.94
C LEU A 335 -5.82 -13.07 25.04
N GLU A 336 -5.22 -14.13 25.58
CA GLU A 336 -5.82 -14.97 26.62
C GLU A 336 -5.37 -14.59 28.04
N GLU A 337 -4.36 -13.71 28.18
CA GLU A 337 -3.82 -13.38 29.48
C GLU A 337 -3.60 -11.88 29.68
N ASP A 338 -3.59 -11.44 30.92
CA ASP A 338 -3.21 -10.07 31.30
C ASP A 338 -1.73 -9.82 31.00
N TRP A 339 -1.37 -8.60 30.62
CA TRP A 339 -0.01 -8.22 30.28
C TRP A 339 1.01 -8.49 31.40
N ARG A 340 0.59 -8.42 32.68
CA ARG A 340 1.47 -8.73 33.82
C ARG A 340 1.84 -10.21 33.80
N ARG A 341 0.88 -11.09 33.48
CA ARG A 341 1.15 -12.53 33.37
C ARG A 341 2.08 -12.85 32.22
N THR A 342 1.98 -12.14 31.12
CA THR A 342 2.93 -12.23 30.00
C THR A 342 4.34 -11.82 30.45
N VAL A 343 4.46 -10.67 31.13
CA VAL A 343 5.74 -10.18 31.67
C VAL A 343 6.31 -11.14 32.71
N ASP A 344 5.52 -11.62 33.68
CA ASP A 344 5.95 -12.61 34.66
C ASP A 344 6.38 -13.93 34.04
N GLY A 345 5.76 -14.31 32.92
CA GLY A 345 6.16 -15.49 32.14
C GLY A 345 7.57 -15.36 31.55
N ILE A 346 7.90 -14.20 30.98
CA ILE A 346 9.23 -13.93 30.43
C ILE A 346 10.27 -13.75 31.57
N LEU A 347 9.89 -13.05 32.65
CA LEU A 347 10.72 -12.92 33.85
C LEU A 347 11.04 -14.29 34.47
N SER A 348 10.11 -15.24 34.40
CA SER A 348 10.31 -16.62 34.88
C SER A 348 11.45 -17.32 34.14
N ILE A 349 11.62 -17.05 32.86
CA ILE A 349 12.72 -17.59 32.04
C ILE A 349 14.06 -17.00 32.52
N GLU A 350 14.12 -15.67 32.71
CA GLU A 350 15.33 -14.98 33.21
C GLU A 350 15.71 -15.43 34.60
N ALA A 351 14.74 -15.54 35.49
CA ALA A 351 14.97 -16.00 36.88
C ALA A 351 15.28 -17.49 37.01
N ASN A 352 15.11 -18.24 35.91
CA ASN A 352 15.16 -19.71 35.94
C ASN A 352 14.24 -20.31 37.03
N ALA A 353 13.04 -19.70 37.21
CA ALA A 353 12.08 -20.05 38.25
C ALA A 353 10.67 -19.63 37.83
N ARG A 354 9.65 -20.41 38.24
CA ARG A 354 8.25 -20.17 37.86
C ARG A 354 7.64 -19.02 38.67
N LEU A 355 8.04 -17.75 38.42
CA LEU A 355 7.62 -16.57 39.17
C LEU A 355 6.10 -16.26 39.06
N HIS A 356 5.41 -16.82 38.09
CA HIS A 356 3.95 -16.74 37.96
C HIS A 356 3.22 -17.58 39.04
N ILE A 357 3.94 -18.39 39.82
CA ILE A 357 3.41 -19.18 40.95
C ILE A 357 3.73 -18.42 42.23
N ASP A 358 2.69 -17.98 42.97
CA ASP A 358 2.84 -17.15 44.15
C ASP A 358 3.79 -17.74 45.21
N SER A 359 3.72 -19.06 45.45
CA SER A 359 4.61 -19.74 46.40
C SER A 359 6.08 -19.81 45.99
N VAL A 360 6.35 -19.71 44.67
CA VAL A 360 7.72 -19.61 44.13
C VAL A 360 8.18 -18.16 44.21
N ARG A 361 7.33 -17.21 43.73
CA ARG A 361 7.63 -15.78 43.76
C ARG A 361 7.95 -15.26 45.18
N ALA A 362 7.21 -15.76 46.18
CA ALA A 362 7.45 -15.41 47.60
C ALA A 362 8.82 -15.78 48.15
N LYS A 363 9.61 -16.59 47.43
CA LYS A 363 10.99 -16.93 47.80
C LYS A 363 12.01 -15.90 47.37
N TYR A 364 11.64 -14.96 46.53
CA TYR A 364 12.48 -13.89 46.00
C TYR A 364 12.11 -12.56 46.63
N SER A 365 13.12 -11.76 46.96
CA SER A 365 12.96 -10.39 47.44
C SER A 365 12.50 -9.49 46.28
N GLU A 366 11.93 -8.33 46.62
CA GLU A 366 11.56 -7.30 45.61
C GLU A 366 12.80 -6.85 44.81
N GLU A 367 13.97 -6.73 45.47
CA GLU A 367 15.23 -6.34 44.81
C GLU A 367 15.69 -7.38 43.78
N GLU A 368 15.54 -8.68 44.07
CA GLU A 368 15.86 -9.73 43.11
C GLU A 368 14.92 -9.70 41.90
N ILE A 369 13.61 -9.48 42.12
CA ILE A 369 12.62 -9.34 41.04
C ILE A 369 12.92 -8.10 40.20
N ASP A 370 13.24 -6.97 40.83
CA ASP A 370 13.63 -5.74 40.15
C ASP A 370 14.91 -5.93 39.31
N ASN A 371 15.85 -6.71 39.76
CA ASN A 371 17.06 -7.03 39.00
C ASN A 371 16.73 -7.83 37.74
N PHE A 372 15.87 -8.85 37.79
CA PHE A 372 15.41 -9.57 36.61
C PHE A 372 14.66 -8.66 35.66
N PHE A 373 13.80 -7.78 36.21
CA PHE A 373 13.06 -6.79 35.40
C PHE A 373 14.02 -5.82 34.68
N ASN A 374 15.04 -5.33 35.37
CA ASN A 374 16.04 -4.42 34.82
C ASN A 374 16.86 -5.05 33.69
N VAL A 375 17.20 -6.32 33.82
CA VAL A 375 17.92 -7.06 32.77
C VAL A 375 17.09 -7.13 31.49
N LEU A 376 15.78 -7.41 31.59
CA LEU A 376 14.94 -7.65 30.43
C LEU A 376 14.33 -6.37 29.85
N TYR A 377 13.98 -5.38 30.67
CA TYR A 377 13.12 -4.27 30.27
C TYR A 377 13.70 -2.88 30.51
N ASP A 378 14.83 -2.76 31.22
CA ASP A 378 15.52 -1.49 31.43
C ASP A 378 16.99 -1.58 30.97
N GLY A 379 17.83 -0.65 31.35
CA GLY A 379 19.23 -0.59 30.91
C GLY A 379 19.36 -0.58 29.38
N GLN A 380 20.07 -1.59 28.85
CA GLN A 380 20.27 -1.75 27.39
C GLN A 380 18.98 -2.13 26.66
N ASN A 381 18.02 -2.74 27.35
CA ASN A 381 16.75 -3.21 26.81
C ASN A 381 15.60 -2.20 26.95
N LYS A 382 15.89 -1.02 27.49
CA LYS A 382 14.90 0.04 27.68
C LYS A 382 14.21 0.42 26.36
N ASN A 383 12.87 0.49 26.37
CA ASN A 383 12.05 0.80 25.20
C ASN A 383 12.16 -0.20 24.04
N ARG A 384 12.52 -1.46 24.33
CA ARG A 384 12.63 -2.50 23.29
C ARG A 384 11.50 -3.52 23.31
N VAL A 385 10.82 -3.69 24.44
CA VAL A 385 9.75 -4.67 24.60
C VAL A 385 8.42 -3.97 24.78
N PHE A 386 7.43 -4.34 23.95
CA PHE A 386 6.10 -3.75 23.95
C PHE A 386 5.05 -4.85 24.09
N VAL A 387 4.32 -4.85 25.18
CA VAL A 387 3.28 -5.84 25.46
C VAL A 387 1.91 -5.19 25.33
N HIS A 388 0.98 -5.89 24.70
CA HIS A 388 -0.40 -5.42 24.59
C HIS A 388 -1.14 -5.59 25.92
N ALA A 389 -1.57 -4.47 26.49
CA ALA A 389 -2.49 -4.50 27.62
C ALA A 389 -3.92 -4.77 27.12
N HIS A 390 -4.49 -5.90 27.52
CA HIS A 390 -5.83 -6.34 27.11
C HIS A 390 -6.89 -5.43 27.73
N LEU A 391 -7.25 -4.36 27.03
CA LEU A 391 -8.33 -3.45 27.39
C LEU A 391 -9.30 -3.34 26.20
N GLY A 392 -10.36 -4.15 26.21
CA GLY A 392 -11.54 -3.97 25.37
C GLY A 392 -11.29 -3.98 23.87
N MET A 393 -10.59 -4.98 23.33
CA MET A 393 -10.59 -5.21 21.90
C MET A 393 -11.89 -5.89 21.49
N ASN A 394 -12.65 -5.23 20.62
CA ASN A 394 -13.96 -5.69 20.20
C ASN A 394 -14.02 -6.09 18.72
N ASP A 395 -12.95 -5.86 17.96
CA ASP A 395 -12.92 -6.14 16.52
C ASP A 395 -11.52 -6.47 15.98
N VAL A 396 -11.50 -7.20 14.86
CA VAL A 396 -10.28 -7.66 14.18
C VAL A 396 -9.44 -6.49 13.64
N ASP A 397 -10.08 -5.45 13.11
CA ASP A 397 -9.38 -4.30 12.49
C ASP A 397 -8.59 -3.51 13.52
N SER A 398 -9.11 -3.38 14.74
CA SER A 398 -8.41 -2.76 15.87
C SER A 398 -7.13 -3.51 16.21
N VAL A 399 -7.17 -4.86 16.19
CA VAL A 399 -5.98 -5.70 16.44
C VAL A 399 -4.93 -5.47 15.36
N PHE A 400 -5.33 -5.52 14.07
CA PHE A 400 -4.39 -5.29 12.96
C PHE A 400 -3.83 -3.87 12.93
N SER A 401 -4.60 -2.87 13.36
CA SER A 401 -4.10 -1.49 13.52
C SER A 401 -3.00 -1.40 14.57
N LYS A 402 -3.14 -2.12 15.70
CA LYS A 402 -2.11 -2.20 16.75
C LYS A 402 -0.86 -2.95 16.28
N LEU A 403 -1.03 -4.06 15.55
CA LEU A 403 0.07 -4.80 14.95
C LEU A 403 0.87 -3.92 13.96
N ARG A 404 0.18 -3.16 13.09
CA ARG A 404 0.83 -2.19 12.20
C ARG A 404 1.56 -1.10 12.98
N PHE A 405 0.96 -0.60 14.06
CA PHE A 405 1.60 0.40 14.91
C PHE A 405 2.85 -0.16 15.59
N MET A 406 2.81 -1.41 16.11
CA MET A 406 4.01 -2.06 16.66
C MET A 406 5.11 -2.21 15.61
N ALA A 407 4.77 -2.68 14.40
CA ALA A 407 5.75 -2.92 13.34
C ALA A 407 6.33 -1.61 12.77
N MET A 408 5.48 -0.60 12.49
CA MET A 408 5.88 0.61 11.76
C MET A 408 6.11 1.81 12.68
N GLY A 409 5.27 1.99 13.71
CA GLY A 409 5.34 3.14 14.63
C GLY A 409 6.34 2.93 15.76
N LEU A 410 6.40 1.72 16.31
CA LEU A 410 7.37 1.34 17.34
C LEU A 410 8.61 0.66 16.75
N GLU A 411 8.60 0.33 15.45
CA GLU A 411 9.71 -0.34 14.72
C GLU A 411 10.07 -1.72 15.27
N CYS A 412 9.07 -2.46 15.80
CA CYS A 412 9.29 -3.83 16.22
C CYS A 412 9.71 -4.69 15.03
N LYS A 413 10.82 -5.41 15.16
CA LYS A 413 11.31 -6.35 14.15
C LYS A 413 10.69 -7.73 14.30
N TRP A 414 10.22 -8.03 15.49
CA TRP A 414 9.59 -9.29 15.87
C TRP A 414 8.28 -9.01 16.57
N ILE A 415 7.25 -9.78 16.22
CA ILE A 415 5.96 -9.76 16.92
C ILE A 415 5.56 -11.20 17.22
N VAL A 416 5.22 -11.48 18.48
CA VAL A 416 4.63 -12.75 18.92
C VAL A 416 3.15 -12.51 19.15
N PHE A 417 2.31 -13.33 18.50
CA PHE A 417 0.85 -13.24 18.59
C PHE A 417 0.27 -14.56 19.11
N ASP A 418 -0.25 -14.54 20.33
CA ASP A 418 -0.88 -15.70 21.01
C ASP A 418 -2.34 -15.37 21.35
N HIS A 419 -3.39 -15.94 20.68
CA HIS A 419 -3.33 -16.85 19.52
C HIS A 419 -4.40 -16.47 18.48
N LEU A 420 -4.26 -17.00 17.26
CA LEU A 420 -5.10 -16.78 16.09
C LEU A 420 -6.61 -16.91 16.38
N HIS A 421 -7.01 -17.99 17.08
CA HIS A 421 -8.42 -18.33 17.25
C HIS A 421 -9.19 -17.37 18.16
N MET A 422 -8.51 -16.54 18.96
CA MET A 422 -9.18 -15.46 19.71
C MET A 422 -9.75 -14.38 18.78
N LEU A 423 -9.16 -14.16 17.61
CA LEU A 423 -9.70 -13.24 16.63
C LEU A 423 -11.03 -13.73 16.04
N LEU A 424 -11.27 -15.03 16.01
CA LEU A 424 -12.56 -15.59 15.53
C LEU A 424 -13.73 -15.23 16.43
N SER A 425 -13.50 -15.14 17.73
CA SER A 425 -14.55 -14.72 18.67
C SER A 425 -14.97 -13.25 18.48
N MET A 426 -14.18 -12.48 17.77
CA MET A 426 -14.43 -11.06 17.45
C MET A 426 -15.12 -10.88 16.09
N THR A 427 -15.29 -11.95 15.30
CA THR A 427 -15.98 -11.90 14.00
C THR A 427 -17.48 -12.13 14.18
N THR A 428 -18.28 -11.42 13.40
CA THR A 428 -19.76 -11.51 13.43
C THR A 428 -20.32 -12.55 12.45
N ASP A 429 -19.53 -12.97 11.48
CA ASP A 429 -19.94 -13.95 10.46
C ASP A 429 -19.81 -15.39 10.97
N GLY A 430 -20.82 -16.22 10.69
CA GLY A 430 -20.89 -17.61 11.18
C GLY A 430 -19.98 -18.64 10.48
N ASP A 431 -19.24 -18.25 9.42
CA ASP A 431 -18.32 -19.15 8.68
C ASP A 431 -16.89 -19.06 9.23
N GLU A 432 -16.57 -19.92 10.20
CA GLU A 432 -15.23 -19.99 10.84
C GLU A 432 -14.11 -20.11 9.79
N ARG A 433 -14.32 -20.89 8.73
CA ARG A 433 -13.30 -21.12 7.71
C ARG A 433 -12.97 -19.85 6.92
N ARG A 434 -14.00 -19.12 6.46
CA ARG A 434 -13.81 -17.85 5.73
C ARG A 434 -13.16 -16.79 6.60
N ASN A 435 -13.53 -16.74 7.87
CA ASN A 435 -12.95 -15.81 8.82
C ASN A 435 -11.46 -16.10 9.03
N ILE A 436 -11.06 -17.37 9.18
CA ILE A 436 -9.64 -17.75 9.26
C ILE A 436 -8.89 -17.38 7.98
N ASP A 437 -9.47 -17.65 6.80
CA ASP A 437 -8.86 -17.28 5.53
C ASP A 437 -8.58 -15.77 5.44
N SER A 438 -9.57 -14.96 5.81
CA SER A 438 -9.43 -13.48 5.83
C SER A 438 -8.37 -13.00 6.84
N ILE A 439 -8.40 -13.54 8.06
CA ILE A 439 -7.44 -13.19 9.12
C ILE A 439 -6.02 -13.59 8.70
N MET A 440 -5.82 -14.78 8.16
CA MET A 440 -4.51 -15.24 7.69
C MET A 440 -3.98 -14.40 6.51
N HIS A 441 -4.88 -13.98 5.63
CA HIS A 441 -4.52 -13.05 4.55
C HIS A 441 -4.06 -11.69 5.10
N ASN A 442 -4.75 -11.16 6.12
CA ASN A 442 -4.35 -9.93 6.79
C ASN A 442 -2.98 -10.05 7.47
N PHE A 443 -2.69 -11.19 8.13
CA PHE A 443 -1.35 -11.44 8.70
C PHE A 443 -0.28 -11.50 7.61
N ARG A 444 -0.55 -12.17 6.48
CA ARG A 444 0.39 -12.24 5.36
C ARG A 444 0.66 -10.85 4.79
N THR A 445 -0.39 -10.07 4.55
CA THR A 445 -0.28 -8.68 4.07
C THR A 445 0.54 -7.83 5.04
N LEU A 446 0.28 -7.93 6.35
CA LEU A 446 1.04 -7.21 7.37
C LEU A 446 2.55 -7.53 7.27
N VAL A 447 2.91 -8.81 7.19
CA VAL A 447 4.31 -9.24 7.10
C VAL A 447 4.96 -8.75 5.80
N GLU A 448 4.24 -8.78 4.68
CA GLU A 448 4.73 -8.29 3.39
C GLU A 448 4.92 -6.77 3.35
N GLU A 449 3.97 -6.02 3.94
CA GLU A 449 4.02 -4.55 3.99
C GLU A 449 5.11 -4.02 4.92
N THR A 450 5.33 -4.69 6.06
CA THR A 450 6.18 -4.16 7.13
C THR A 450 7.55 -4.83 7.22
N GLY A 451 7.68 -6.04 6.67
CA GLY A 451 8.88 -6.85 6.79
C GLY A 451 9.11 -7.41 8.20
N VAL A 452 8.13 -7.33 9.12
CA VAL A 452 8.23 -7.87 10.48
C VAL A 452 8.31 -9.41 10.47
N GLY A 453 9.12 -9.99 11.34
CA GLY A 453 9.06 -11.43 11.65
C GLY A 453 7.88 -11.67 12.61
N LEU A 454 6.91 -12.47 12.18
CA LEU A 454 5.69 -12.72 12.96
C LEU A 454 5.63 -14.20 13.40
N ILE A 455 5.61 -14.42 14.72
CA ILE A 455 5.39 -15.72 15.33
C ILE A 455 3.92 -15.80 15.76
N LEU A 456 3.14 -16.64 15.08
CA LEU A 456 1.72 -16.77 15.25
C LEU A 456 1.40 -18.13 15.92
N VAL A 457 0.73 -18.10 17.06
CA VAL A 457 0.26 -19.32 17.73
C VAL A 457 -1.10 -19.72 17.16
N SER A 458 -1.25 -21.01 16.83
CA SER A 458 -2.49 -21.59 16.31
C SER A 458 -2.80 -22.90 17.05
N HIS A 459 -4.10 -23.24 17.14
CA HIS A 459 -4.53 -24.51 17.69
C HIS A 459 -4.68 -25.59 16.62
N LEU A 460 -4.55 -26.85 17.06
CA LEU A 460 -4.93 -28.00 16.26
C LEU A 460 -6.45 -28.29 16.39
N ARG A 461 -7.03 -28.86 15.35
CA ARG A 461 -8.38 -29.42 15.44
C ARG A 461 -8.38 -30.64 16.34
N ARG A 462 -9.51 -30.91 16.98
CA ARG A 462 -9.68 -32.18 17.68
C ARG A 462 -9.63 -33.33 16.67
N ILE A 463 -8.94 -34.41 17.06
CA ILE A 463 -8.88 -35.62 16.25
C ILE A 463 -10.06 -36.50 16.67
N ASP A 464 -10.79 -37.05 15.69
CA ASP A 464 -11.84 -38.03 15.95
C ASP A 464 -11.18 -39.36 16.35
N GLY A 465 -11.56 -39.91 17.51
CA GLY A 465 -11.06 -41.18 18.02
C GLY A 465 -10.70 -41.17 19.49
N ASN A 466 -10.23 -42.31 20.03
CA ASN A 466 -9.89 -42.50 21.45
C ASN A 466 -8.52 -41.91 21.85
N ARG A 467 -7.73 -41.36 20.90
CA ARG A 467 -6.43 -40.78 21.17
C ARG A 467 -6.42 -39.35 20.67
N GLY A 468 -6.16 -38.40 21.58
CA GLY A 468 -6.00 -36.99 21.26
C GLY A 468 -4.52 -36.59 21.05
N HIS A 469 -4.27 -35.33 20.76
CA HIS A 469 -2.90 -34.80 20.64
C HIS A 469 -2.08 -34.92 21.93
N GLU A 470 -2.77 -34.98 23.09
CA GLU A 470 -2.20 -35.22 24.41
C GLU A 470 -1.59 -36.61 24.59
N ASN A 471 -1.87 -37.54 23.67
CA ASN A 471 -1.28 -38.88 23.64
C ASN A 471 -0.05 -38.99 22.72
N GLY A 472 0.51 -37.85 22.30
CA GLY A 472 1.73 -37.80 21.49
C GLY A 472 1.56 -38.21 20.04
N ILE A 473 0.35 -38.07 19.46
CA ILE A 473 0.11 -38.35 18.04
C ILE A 473 0.95 -37.39 17.19
N GLU A 474 1.55 -37.95 16.15
CA GLU A 474 2.30 -37.19 15.16
C GLU A 474 1.39 -36.20 14.43
N THR A 475 1.84 -34.95 14.33
CA THR A 475 1.07 -33.84 13.75
C THR A 475 1.36 -33.67 12.27
N GLY A 476 0.31 -33.50 11.47
CA GLY A 476 0.40 -33.12 10.06
C GLY A 476 -0.28 -31.78 9.79
N LEU A 477 -0.01 -31.17 8.64
CA LEU A 477 -0.65 -29.91 8.20
C LEU A 477 -2.17 -29.98 8.15
N ASN A 478 -2.73 -31.16 7.91
CA ASN A 478 -4.17 -31.41 7.92
C ASN A 478 -4.81 -31.37 9.31
N HIS A 479 -4.02 -31.35 10.38
CA HIS A 479 -4.49 -31.22 11.76
C HIS A 479 -4.63 -29.75 12.20
N LEU A 480 -4.22 -28.79 11.39
CA LEU A 480 -4.44 -27.37 11.69
C LEU A 480 -5.95 -27.07 11.74
N ARG A 481 -6.37 -26.34 12.79
CA ARG A 481 -7.79 -26.06 13.03
C ARG A 481 -8.27 -24.97 12.06
N GLY A 482 -9.34 -25.28 11.35
CA GLY A 482 -10.18 -24.35 10.61
C GLY A 482 -9.87 -24.27 9.12
N SER A 483 -8.66 -23.95 8.67
CA SER A 483 -8.40 -23.76 7.25
C SER A 483 -7.00 -24.17 6.81
N GLN A 484 -6.91 -24.62 5.55
CA GLN A 484 -5.65 -24.85 4.87
C GLN A 484 -4.86 -23.54 4.65
N SER A 485 -5.49 -22.36 4.76
CA SER A 485 -4.83 -21.07 4.61
C SER A 485 -3.72 -20.86 5.62
N ILE A 486 -3.84 -21.41 6.85
CA ILE A 486 -2.77 -21.39 7.85
C ILE A 486 -1.50 -22.04 7.28
N ALA A 487 -1.64 -23.26 6.73
CA ALA A 487 -0.52 -23.95 6.10
C ALA A 487 -0.02 -23.23 4.84
N GLN A 488 -0.92 -22.69 4.02
CA GLN A 488 -0.56 -22.08 2.73
C GLN A 488 0.15 -20.73 2.90
N LEU A 489 -0.33 -19.87 3.80
CA LEU A 489 0.15 -18.49 3.96
C LEU A 489 1.35 -18.38 4.91
N SER A 490 1.57 -19.35 5.81
CA SER A 490 2.78 -19.40 6.64
C SER A 490 4.01 -19.75 5.81
N ASP A 491 5.15 -19.14 6.14
CA ASP A 491 6.45 -19.49 5.57
C ASP A 491 7.04 -20.71 6.28
N CYS A 492 6.82 -20.82 7.58
CA CYS A 492 7.22 -21.94 8.41
C CYS A 492 6.05 -22.39 9.31
N VAL A 493 5.90 -23.69 9.52
CA VAL A 493 4.95 -24.27 10.48
C VAL A 493 5.68 -25.25 11.37
N ILE A 494 5.67 -24.97 12.67
CA ILE A 494 6.30 -25.77 13.71
C ILE A 494 5.19 -26.35 14.59
N SER A 495 5.21 -27.66 14.84
CA SER A 495 4.27 -28.32 15.75
C SER A 495 4.95 -28.87 16.98
N LEU A 496 4.19 -28.85 18.06
CA LEU A 496 4.55 -29.43 19.35
C LEU A 496 3.74 -30.68 19.59
N GLU A 497 4.42 -31.79 19.90
CA GLU A 497 3.83 -33.10 20.14
C GLU A 497 4.35 -33.61 21.48
N ARG A 498 3.48 -34.09 22.36
CA ARG A 498 3.89 -34.66 23.67
C ARG A 498 2.87 -35.69 24.13
N ASN A 499 3.36 -36.82 24.62
CA ASN A 499 2.52 -37.82 25.28
C ASN A 499 2.44 -37.50 26.78
N GLN A 500 1.47 -36.67 27.16
CA GLN A 500 1.26 -36.30 28.57
C GLN A 500 0.73 -37.43 29.43
N GLN A 501 0.26 -38.51 28.80
CA GLN A 501 -0.35 -39.67 29.46
C GLN A 501 0.64 -40.81 29.63
N SER A 502 1.93 -40.61 29.25
CA SER A 502 2.96 -41.63 29.44
C SER A 502 3.19 -41.91 30.92
N GLU A 503 3.41 -43.19 31.26
CA GLU A 503 3.84 -43.60 32.59
C GLU A 503 5.27 -43.22 32.86
N ASP A 504 6.10 -43.03 31.82
CA ASP A 504 7.45 -42.50 31.95
C ASP A 504 7.43 -40.98 32.17
N PRO A 505 7.91 -40.49 33.34
CA PRO A 505 7.93 -39.07 33.64
C PRO A 505 8.79 -38.23 32.67
N ILE A 506 9.83 -38.82 32.07
CA ILE A 506 10.67 -38.14 31.09
C ILE A 506 9.91 -37.93 29.80
N GLU A 507 9.29 -39.00 29.26
CA GLU A 507 8.44 -38.89 28.07
C GLU A 507 7.28 -37.92 28.29
N ALA A 508 6.60 -38.03 29.45
CA ALA A 508 5.48 -37.15 29.79
C ALA A 508 5.87 -35.66 29.88
N SER A 509 7.17 -35.36 30.12
CA SER A 509 7.71 -34.00 30.20
C SER A 509 8.47 -33.57 28.96
N THR A 510 8.66 -34.46 27.97
CA THR A 510 9.41 -34.20 26.74
C THR A 510 8.48 -33.86 25.56
N THR A 511 8.68 -32.70 24.97
CA THR A 511 7.95 -32.23 23.78
C THR A 511 8.80 -32.47 22.54
N ARG A 512 8.27 -33.20 21.58
CA ARG A 512 8.84 -33.32 20.24
C ARG A 512 8.49 -32.09 19.44
N VAL A 513 9.47 -31.44 18.88
CA VAL A 513 9.31 -30.28 18.01
C VAL A 513 9.50 -30.72 16.58
N ARG A 514 8.46 -30.56 15.77
CA ARG A 514 8.45 -31.00 14.39
C ARG A 514 8.22 -29.81 13.45
N VAL A 515 9.04 -29.70 12.41
CA VAL A 515 8.82 -28.78 11.30
C VAL A 515 7.86 -29.44 10.30
N LEU A 516 6.66 -28.86 10.13
CA LEU A 516 5.67 -29.34 9.18
C LEU A 516 5.83 -28.67 7.81
N LYS A 517 6.41 -27.49 7.78
CA LYS A 517 6.64 -26.71 6.56
C LYS A 517 7.81 -25.75 6.76
N SER A 518 8.67 -25.65 5.75
CA SER A 518 9.67 -24.58 5.60
C SER A 518 9.72 -24.16 4.14
N ARG A 519 9.40 -22.89 3.85
CA ARG A 519 9.56 -22.35 2.49
C ARG A 519 11.00 -22.03 2.16
N TYR A 520 11.80 -21.72 3.17
CA TYR A 520 13.17 -21.28 2.97
C TYR A 520 14.11 -22.46 2.69
N THR A 521 14.14 -23.45 3.57
CA THR A 521 15.02 -24.61 3.43
C THR A 521 14.38 -25.78 2.68
N GLY A 522 13.04 -25.90 2.78
CA GLY A 522 12.31 -27.08 2.30
C GLY A 522 12.44 -28.29 3.24
N ASP A 523 13.23 -28.18 4.33
CA ASP A 523 13.46 -29.28 5.25
C ASP A 523 12.32 -29.38 6.29
N VAL A 524 11.83 -30.59 6.50
CA VAL A 524 10.69 -30.91 7.36
C VAL A 524 10.98 -32.13 8.23
N GLY A 525 10.08 -32.45 9.14
CA GLY A 525 10.17 -33.60 10.04
C GLY A 525 10.60 -33.22 11.44
N LEU A 526 10.94 -34.21 12.26
CA LEU A 526 11.38 -34.03 13.64
C LEU A 526 12.64 -33.17 13.69
N ALA A 527 12.60 -32.09 14.47
CA ALA A 527 13.72 -31.16 14.63
C ALA A 527 14.49 -31.44 15.93
N THR A 528 13.78 -31.51 17.05
CA THR A 528 14.41 -31.69 18.36
C THR A 528 13.41 -32.18 19.43
N HIS A 529 13.92 -32.52 20.58
CA HIS A 529 13.18 -32.84 21.79
C HIS A 529 13.47 -31.81 22.87
N LEU A 530 12.41 -31.26 23.47
CA LEU A 530 12.50 -30.26 24.53
C LEU A 530 11.96 -30.84 25.82
N PHE A 531 12.82 -30.97 26.79
CA PHE A 531 12.45 -31.39 28.15
C PHE A 531 11.97 -30.18 28.94
N TYR A 532 10.79 -30.29 29.54
CA TYR A 532 10.26 -29.29 30.46
C TYR A 532 10.68 -29.59 31.89
N ASP A 533 11.53 -28.74 32.42
CA ASP A 533 11.90 -28.78 33.83
C ASP A 533 10.79 -28.12 34.67
N LYS A 534 10.22 -28.91 35.58
CA LYS A 534 9.11 -28.48 36.44
C LYS A 534 9.53 -27.48 37.52
N ASP A 535 10.79 -27.42 37.87
CA ASP A 535 11.31 -26.53 38.92
C ASP A 535 11.60 -25.14 38.36
N SER A 536 12.29 -25.06 37.26
CA SER A 536 12.63 -23.80 36.60
C SER A 536 11.56 -23.30 35.64
N GLY A 537 10.76 -24.20 35.06
CA GLY A 537 9.82 -23.88 34.00
C GLY A 537 10.45 -23.74 32.61
N ARG A 538 11.74 -24.06 32.46
CA ARG A 538 12.53 -23.96 31.24
C ARG A 538 12.33 -25.14 30.30
N LEU A 539 12.57 -24.86 29.00
CA LEU A 539 12.60 -25.88 27.96
C LEU A 539 14.04 -26.06 27.47
N SER A 540 14.67 -27.18 27.84
CA SER A 540 16.01 -27.53 27.42
C SER A 540 16.00 -28.60 26.33
N GLU A 541 16.87 -28.43 25.33
CA GLU A 541 17.08 -29.42 24.29
C GLU A 541 17.77 -30.65 24.84
N ILE A 542 17.22 -31.83 24.51
CA ILE A 542 17.80 -33.10 24.90
C ILE A 542 17.99 -34.00 23.68
N SER A 543 19.09 -34.82 23.71
CA SER A 543 19.31 -35.89 22.74
C SER A 543 18.56 -37.13 23.23
N MET A 544 17.56 -37.57 22.45
CA MET A 544 17.01 -38.92 22.65
C MET A 544 17.88 -39.88 21.82
N GLU A 545 18.62 -40.73 22.44
CA GLU A 545 19.26 -41.85 21.76
C GLU A 545 18.15 -42.70 21.15
N VAL A 546 18.10 -42.77 19.80
CA VAL A 546 17.25 -43.72 19.10
C VAL A 546 17.87 -45.08 19.37
N GLU A 547 17.30 -45.89 20.28
CA GLU A 547 17.54 -47.31 20.28
C GLU A 547 17.11 -47.85 18.91
N GLN A 548 18.07 -48.02 18.01
CA GLN A 548 17.91 -48.82 16.81
C GLN A 548 17.63 -50.25 17.30
N GLN A 549 16.36 -50.63 17.34
CA GLN A 549 16.02 -52.04 17.34
C GLN A 549 16.61 -52.62 16.08
N GLU A 550 17.70 -53.37 16.21
CA GLU A 550 18.18 -54.26 15.18
C GLU A 550 17.01 -55.16 14.77
N GLU A 551 16.48 -54.96 13.59
CA GLU A 551 15.65 -55.95 12.92
C GLU A 551 16.53 -57.20 12.77
N ILE A 552 16.32 -58.15 13.66
CA ILE A 552 16.84 -59.51 13.51
C ILE A 552 16.07 -60.11 12.34
N GLU A 553 16.72 -60.18 11.18
CA GLU A 553 16.31 -61.05 10.09
C GLU A 553 16.23 -62.51 10.59
N LEU A 554 15.03 -63.08 10.53
CA LEU A 554 14.79 -64.50 10.56
C LEU A 554 14.31 -65.00 9.20
#